data_c458fcdeedc320bc4eb8a9f0f4d0f41d
#
_entry.id   c458fcdeedc320bc4eb8a9f0f4d0f41d
#
_cell.length_a   1.000
_cell.length_b   1.000
_cell.length_c   1.000
_cell.angle_alpha   90.00
_cell.angle_beta   90.00
_cell.angle_gamma   90.00
#
_symmetry.space_group_name_H-M   'P 1'
#
loop_
_entity.id
_entity.type
_entity.pdbx_description
1 polymer ?
#
loop_
_entity_poly.entity_id
_entity_poly.type
_entity_poly.pdbx_seq_one_letter_code
_entity_poly.pdbx_strand_id
1 'polypeptide(L)'
;SPATAPACQAAATVITTAFNALLSTVDLAAASAAASLGTAASANSRNGNGEPSKGKGDTPSFSEEDKKRLREQADGKGDWDPDANQGIFGDCYLLATLQGYSRTEEGQQFLRDQVRWDDAKNAFVVTLYKDGKPIYITVDDYYSEGTKDDQGRPTLMSIYERAYGKRFGFEELDNGGSPEEAMHQIQYGKNRTQDTWGTPTWIGIPLPREDHKYDKNEWNDIEQSVKDGKPVVAYTTNGDFSNGETVDAATDTNDDGKIDTENKGSNGGPADETGKHKIVGHHSYTVVGIDDKYVTLRNPWGKNDTGNGYNHPLSDKDDGLIRVSREDYEKYFANTTIAEDPWWG
;
A
#
# COMPACT_ATOMS: atom_id res chain seq x y z
N SER A 1 22.25 59.82 -4.74
CA SER A 1 21.42 60.15 -3.59
C SER A 1 21.44 58.99 -2.60
N PRO A 2 21.85 59.16 -1.32
CA PRO A 2 22.06 57.99 -0.43
C PRO A 2 20.81 57.53 0.34
N ALA A 3 19.61 57.75 -0.18
CA ALA A 3 18.38 57.50 0.56
C ALA A 3 17.63 56.16 0.21
N THR A 4 18.18 55.34 -0.68
CA THR A 4 17.48 54.11 -1.13
C THR A 4 17.93 52.82 -0.44
N ALA A 5 19.08 52.80 0.20
CA ALA A 5 19.63 51.60 0.85
C ALA A 5 18.83 51.13 2.10
N PRO A 6 18.34 52.00 3.01
CA PRO A 6 17.58 51.54 4.19
C PRO A 6 16.22 50.91 3.85
N ALA A 7 15.56 51.42 2.83
CA ALA A 7 14.24 50.91 2.43
C ALA A 7 14.29 49.50 1.82
N CYS A 8 15.32 49.21 1.04
CA CYS A 8 15.54 47.86 0.47
C CYS A 8 15.92 46.82 1.56
N GLN A 9 16.71 47.23 2.55
CA GLN A 9 17.05 46.35 3.68
C GLN A 9 15.84 46.05 4.57
N ALA A 10 14.99 47.03 4.83
CA ALA A 10 13.76 46.84 5.60
C ALA A 10 12.77 45.90 4.86
N ALA A 11 12.62 46.07 3.55
CA ALA A 11 11.78 45.18 2.74
C ALA A 11 12.30 43.75 2.70
N ALA A 12 13.62 43.56 2.54
CA ALA A 12 14.24 42.24 2.56
C ALA A 12 14.05 41.55 3.93
N THR A 13 14.18 42.27 5.03
CA THR A 13 13.97 41.74 6.39
C THR A 13 12.52 41.30 6.61
N VAL A 14 11.56 42.09 6.16
CA VAL A 14 10.13 41.76 6.28
C VAL A 14 9.77 40.52 5.45
N ILE A 15 10.28 40.41 4.23
CA ILE A 15 10.05 39.24 3.37
C ILE A 15 10.69 38.00 3.99
N THR A 16 11.91 38.08 4.50
CA THR A 16 12.60 36.94 5.15
C THR A 16 11.86 36.49 6.41
N THR A 17 11.37 37.44 7.22
CA THR A 17 10.60 37.12 8.43
C THR A 17 9.24 36.48 8.11
N ALA A 18 8.55 36.97 7.10
CA ALA A 18 7.28 36.38 6.62
C ALA A 18 7.48 34.99 6.02
N PHE A 19 8.56 34.80 5.26
CA PHE A 19 8.92 33.50 4.67
C PHE A 19 9.29 32.46 5.75
N ASN A 20 10.06 32.85 6.75
CA ASN A 20 10.41 31.97 7.88
C ASN A 20 9.19 31.64 8.76
N ALA A 21 8.27 32.57 8.93
CA ALA A 21 7.00 32.30 9.63
C ALA A 21 6.10 31.36 8.84
N LEU A 22 6.08 31.46 7.50
CA LEU A 22 5.35 30.56 6.63
C LEU A 22 5.97 29.15 6.64
N LEU A 23 7.30 29.03 6.57
CA LEU A 23 8.01 27.76 6.69
C LEU A 23 7.74 27.07 8.02
N SER A 24 7.75 27.80 9.13
CA SER A 24 7.44 27.22 10.44
C SER A 24 6.00 26.73 10.57
N THR A 25 5.04 27.37 9.89
CA THR A 25 3.65 26.90 9.85
C THR A 25 3.46 25.69 8.93
N VAL A 26 4.22 25.60 7.85
CA VAL A 26 4.23 24.42 6.95
C VAL A 26 4.87 23.22 7.66
N ASP A 27 5.99 23.40 8.37
CA ASP A 27 6.60 22.35 9.17
C ASP A 27 5.71 21.87 10.32
N LEU A 28 4.97 22.78 10.96
CA LEU A 28 3.98 22.41 11.98
C LEU A 28 2.77 21.67 11.39
N ALA A 29 2.35 22.04 10.18
CA ALA A 29 1.26 21.36 9.49
C ALA A 29 1.70 19.98 8.98
N ALA A 30 2.94 19.84 8.48
CA ALA A 30 3.52 18.58 8.09
C ALA A 30 3.75 17.64 9.29
N ALA A 31 4.24 18.17 10.41
CA ALA A 31 4.40 17.43 11.66
C ALA A 31 3.03 17.02 12.25
N SER A 32 2.01 17.88 12.14
CA SER A 32 0.63 17.60 12.56
C SER A 32 -0.02 16.54 11.66
N ALA A 33 0.24 16.58 10.34
CA ALA A 33 -0.23 15.57 9.41
C ALA A 33 0.45 14.21 9.66
N ALA A 34 1.76 14.20 9.91
CA ALA A 34 2.50 12.99 10.27
C ALA A 34 2.03 12.40 11.62
N ALA A 35 1.76 13.25 12.60
CA ALA A 35 1.22 12.82 13.90
C ALA A 35 -0.22 12.30 13.79
N SER A 36 -1.04 12.86 12.90
CA SER A 36 -2.41 12.38 12.65
C SER A 36 -2.42 11.09 11.84
N LEU A 37 -1.45 10.87 10.95
CA LEU A 37 -1.23 9.60 10.26
C LEU A 37 -0.86 8.48 11.26
N GLY A 38 0.05 8.76 12.18
CA GLY A 38 0.45 7.79 13.22
C GLY A 38 -0.70 7.39 14.15
N THR A 39 -1.58 8.33 14.52
CA THR A 39 -2.72 8.04 15.41
C THR A 39 -3.88 7.31 14.72
N ALA A 40 -4.07 7.49 13.41
CA ALA A 40 -5.13 6.81 12.66
C ALA A 40 -4.76 5.33 12.39
N ALA A 41 -3.48 5.04 12.05
CA ALA A 41 -3.01 3.67 11.89
C ALA A 41 -3.11 2.88 13.21
N SER A 42 -2.83 3.52 14.35
CA SER A 42 -2.99 2.92 15.68
C SER A 42 -4.45 2.64 16.07
N ALA A 43 -5.42 3.37 15.51
CA ALA A 43 -6.84 3.16 15.81
C ALA A 43 -7.42 1.91 15.13
N ASN A 44 -6.83 1.46 14.01
CA ASN A 44 -7.26 0.26 13.29
C ASN A 44 -6.77 -1.05 13.92
N SER A 45 -5.83 -1.00 14.87
CA SER A 45 -5.28 -2.18 15.53
C SER A 45 -5.94 -2.51 16.89
N ARG A 46 -7.10 -1.93 17.18
CA ARG A 46 -7.83 -2.24 18.42
C ARG A 46 -8.85 -3.33 18.18
N ASN A 47 -8.71 -4.47 18.90
CA ASN A 47 -9.85 -5.36 19.10
C ASN A 47 -11.03 -4.51 19.62
N GLY A 48 -12.27 -4.89 19.28
CA GLY A 48 -13.49 -4.19 19.67
C GLY A 48 -13.70 -3.90 21.17
N ASN A 49 -12.74 -4.26 22.04
CA ASN A 49 -12.73 -4.02 23.47
C ASN A 49 -11.66 -3.01 23.96
N GLY A 50 -10.89 -2.39 23.05
CA GLY A 50 -9.96 -1.32 23.43
C GLY A 50 -8.70 -1.74 24.20
N GLU A 51 -8.46 -3.03 24.40
CA GLU A 51 -7.22 -3.54 25.00
C GLU A 51 -6.17 -3.82 23.93
N PRO A 52 -4.87 -3.54 24.20
CA PRO A 52 -3.81 -3.98 23.32
C PRO A 52 -3.84 -5.50 23.20
N SER A 53 -3.86 -6.03 21.98
CA SER A 53 -3.81 -7.48 21.77
C SER A 53 -2.52 -8.03 22.37
N LYS A 54 -2.64 -9.01 23.26
CA LYS A 54 -1.48 -9.79 23.70
C LYS A 54 -0.90 -10.48 22.48
N GLY A 55 0.37 -10.26 22.20
CA GLY A 55 1.06 -10.89 21.08
C GLY A 55 1.40 -9.97 19.90
N LYS A 56 0.94 -8.71 19.92
CA LYS A 56 1.35 -7.75 18.91
C LYS A 56 2.89 -7.61 18.91
N GLY A 57 3.52 -7.98 17.79
CA GLY A 57 4.97 -8.01 17.67
C GLY A 57 5.65 -9.31 18.14
N ASP A 58 4.91 -10.32 18.62
CA ASP A 58 5.45 -11.66 18.88
C ASP A 58 5.98 -12.30 17.61
N THR A 59 7.17 -12.90 17.70
CA THR A 59 7.89 -13.44 16.56
C THR A 59 8.31 -14.89 16.80
N PRO A 60 7.39 -15.87 16.59
CA PRO A 60 7.74 -17.28 16.65
C PRO A 60 8.73 -17.64 15.53
N SER A 61 9.64 -18.56 15.81
CA SER A 61 10.52 -19.13 14.80
C SER A 61 9.71 -19.96 13.80
N PHE A 62 10.19 -20.02 12.55
CA PHE A 62 9.63 -20.92 11.56
C PHE A 62 9.77 -22.38 11.99
N SER A 63 8.71 -23.17 11.84
CA SER A 63 8.79 -24.64 11.97
C SER A 63 9.65 -25.22 10.84
N GLU A 64 10.13 -26.44 11.00
CA GLU A 64 10.88 -27.12 9.93
C GLU A 64 10.02 -27.36 8.68
N GLU A 65 8.72 -27.54 8.85
CA GLU A 65 7.75 -27.63 7.76
C GLU A 65 7.61 -26.30 7.02
N ASP A 66 7.48 -25.18 7.77
CA ASP A 66 7.46 -23.85 7.17
C ASP A 66 8.76 -23.55 6.43
N LYS A 67 9.91 -23.81 7.02
CA LYS A 67 11.21 -23.60 6.36
C LYS A 67 11.29 -24.37 5.04
N LYS A 68 10.86 -25.62 5.02
CA LYS A 68 10.83 -26.43 3.78
C LYS A 68 9.93 -25.80 2.74
N ARG A 69 8.68 -25.50 3.10
CA ARG A 69 7.68 -24.92 2.20
C ARG A 69 8.11 -23.54 1.67
N LEU A 70 8.61 -22.67 2.54
CA LEU A 70 9.08 -21.33 2.17
C LEU A 70 10.32 -21.36 1.28
N ARG A 71 11.23 -22.33 1.48
CA ARG A 71 12.37 -22.57 0.56
C ARG A 71 11.88 -23.01 -0.81
N GLU A 72 10.90 -23.91 -0.89
CA GLU A 72 10.28 -24.32 -2.15
C GLU A 72 9.60 -23.14 -2.86
N GLN A 73 8.90 -22.26 -2.12
CA GLN A 73 8.34 -21.04 -2.66
C GLN A 73 9.41 -20.09 -3.20
N ALA A 74 10.48 -19.86 -2.43
CA ALA A 74 11.60 -19.01 -2.85
C ALA A 74 12.33 -19.56 -4.09
N ASP A 75 12.42 -20.88 -4.23
CA ASP A 75 13.00 -21.56 -5.39
C ASP A 75 12.03 -21.64 -6.60
N GLY A 76 10.82 -21.12 -6.50
CA GLY A 76 9.80 -21.18 -7.55
C GLY A 76 9.23 -22.59 -7.78
N LYS A 77 9.37 -23.50 -6.82
CA LYS A 77 8.90 -24.88 -6.90
C LYS A 77 7.60 -25.14 -6.15
N GLY A 78 7.24 -24.27 -5.24
CA GLY A 78 6.02 -24.33 -4.44
C GLY A 78 5.00 -23.30 -4.89
N ASP A 79 3.74 -23.52 -4.52
CA ASP A 79 2.69 -22.56 -4.74
C ASP A 79 3.01 -21.28 -3.95
N TRP A 80 3.01 -20.18 -4.66
CA TRP A 80 3.02 -18.86 -4.06
C TRP A 80 1.61 -18.30 -4.09
N ASP A 81 1.07 -18.04 -2.93
CA ASP A 81 -0.13 -17.23 -2.83
C ASP A 81 0.29 -15.75 -2.97
N PRO A 82 -0.07 -15.09 -4.10
CA PRO A 82 0.21 -13.67 -4.30
C PRO A 82 -0.63 -12.79 -3.38
N ASP A 83 -1.62 -13.38 -2.72
CA ASP A 83 -2.60 -12.68 -1.93
C ASP A 83 -2.18 -12.69 -0.47
N ALA A 84 -1.65 -11.57 -0.01
CA ALA A 84 -1.42 -11.37 1.40
C ALA A 84 -2.75 -11.14 2.11
N ASN A 85 -2.95 -11.83 3.23
CA ASN A 85 -3.97 -11.47 4.19
C ASN A 85 -3.28 -10.65 5.28
N GLN A 86 -3.42 -9.34 5.23
CA GLN A 86 -2.85 -8.44 6.22
C GLN A 86 -3.31 -8.83 7.61
N GLY A 87 -2.35 -8.89 8.54
CA GLY A 87 -2.64 -9.07 9.96
C GLY A 87 -3.18 -7.80 10.62
N ILE A 88 -2.81 -7.60 11.86
CA ILE A 88 -3.32 -6.47 12.67
C ILE A 88 -2.43 -5.20 12.58
N PHE A 89 -1.40 -5.21 11.76
CA PHE A 89 -0.45 -4.09 11.63
C PHE A 89 -0.92 -3.03 10.63
N GLY A 90 -0.42 -1.81 10.79
CA GLY A 90 -0.68 -0.69 9.86
C GLY A 90 0.20 -0.72 8.60
N ASP A 91 0.52 -1.88 8.09
CA ASP A 91 1.47 -2.10 6.99
C ASP A 91 0.83 -2.34 5.61
N CYS A 92 -0.41 -1.88 5.45
CA CYS A 92 -1.13 -1.96 4.17
C CYS A 92 -0.31 -1.43 2.98
N TYR A 93 0.46 -0.36 3.18
CA TYR A 93 1.33 0.24 2.17
C TYR A 93 2.40 -0.73 1.65
N LEU A 94 2.99 -1.51 2.55
CA LEU A 94 3.98 -2.54 2.22
C LEU A 94 3.33 -3.73 1.52
N LEU A 95 2.24 -4.26 2.09
CA LEU A 95 1.58 -5.45 1.56
C LEU A 95 0.92 -5.19 0.21
N ALA A 96 0.25 -4.04 0.02
CA ALA A 96 -0.27 -3.66 -1.29
C ALA A 96 0.84 -3.51 -2.34
N THR A 97 2.02 -3.03 -1.93
CA THR A 97 3.18 -2.95 -2.82
C THR A 97 3.70 -4.34 -3.18
N LEU A 98 3.87 -5.24 -2.22
CA LEU A 98 4.28 -6.64 -2.47
C LEU A 98 3.28 -7.38 -3.35
N GLN A 99 1.97 -7.21 -3.13
CA GLN A 99 0.93 -7.73 -4.00
C GLN A 99 1.04 -7.18 -5.41
N GLY A 100 1.39 -5.89 -5.56
CA GLY A 100 1.62 -5.26 -6.86
C GLY A 100 2.71 -5.96 -7.68
N TYR A 101 3.83 -6.32 -7.05
CA TYR A 101 4.88 -7.14 -7.69
C TYR A 101 4.38 -8.56 -8.00
N SER A 102 3.62 -9.15 -7.10
CA SER A 102 3.17 -10.55 -7.21
C SER A 102 2.15 -10.81 -8.32
N ARG A 103 1.64 -9.77 -8.97
CA ARG A 103 0.62 -9.88 -10.05
C ARG A 103 1.12 -10.57 -11.32
N THR A 104 2.42 -10.58 -11.57
CA THR A 104 3.03 -11.16 -12.76
C THR A 104 4.08 -12.19 -12.38
N GLU A 105 4.36 -13.14 -13.27
CA GLU A 105 5.41 -14.13 -13.04
C GLU A 105 6.78 -13.47 -12.88
N GLU A 106 7.05 -12.43 -13.67
CA GLU A 106 8.28 -11.64 -13.60
C GLU A 106 8.43 -10.95 -12.24
N GLY A 107 7.36 -10.35 -11.74
CA GLY A 107 7.36 -9.70 -10.43
C GLY A 107 7.48 -10.68 -9.28
N GLN A 108 6.84 -11.85 -9.38
CA GLN A 108 7.04 -12.93 -8.42
C GLN A 108 8.50 -13.42 -8.44
N GLN A 109 9.08 -13.61 -9.62
CA GLN A 109 10.49 -14.00 -9.74
C GLN A 109 11.42 -12.93 -9.14
N PHE A 110 11.15 -11.66 -9.42
CA PHE A 110 11.90 -10.56 -8.82
C PHE A 110 11.88 -10.63 -7.28
N LEU A 111 10.73 -10.87 -6.67
CA LEU A 111 10.63 -11.02 -5.22
C LEU A 111 11.35 -12.28 -4.71
N ARG A 112 11.28 -13.40 -5.44
CA ARG A 112 12.02 -14.63 -5.10
C ARG A 112 13.53 -14.42 -5.13
N ASP A 113 14.04 -13.73 -6.13
CA ASP A 113 15.48 -13.48 -6.31
C ASP A 113 16.09 -12.69 -5.16
N GLN A 114 15.26 -11.96 -4.42
CA GLN A 114 15.68 -11.21 -3.24
C GLN A 114 15.61 -12.02 -1.93
N VAL A 115 15.10 -13.25 -1.96
CA VAL A 115 14.98 -14.12 -0.79
C VAL A 115 15.79 -15.38 -1.03
N ARG A 116 16.86 -15.57 -0.26
CA ARG A 116 17.70 -16.77 -0.33
C ARG A 116 17.79 -17.47 1.01
N TRP A 117 17.91 -18.78 0.98
CA TRP A 117 18.22 -19.57 2.16
C TRP A 117 19.72 -19.57 2.45
N ASP A 118 20.10 -19.45 3.72
CA ASP A 118 21.47 -19.52 4.20
C ASP A 118 21.58 -20.71 5.18
N ASP A 119 22.15 -21.82 4.71
CA ASP A 119 22.28 -23.05 5.50
C ASP A 119 23.12 -22.85 6.78
N ALA A 120 24.15 -22.01 6.71
CA ALA A 120 25.02 -21.75 7.85
C ALA A 120 24.31 -20.99 8.97
N LYS A 121 23.33 -20.18 8.60
CA LYS A 121 22.52 -19.41 9.55
C LYS A 121 21.21 -20.11 9.91
N ASN A 122 20.83 -21.16 9.17
CA ASN A 122 19.52 -21.80 9.24
C ASN A 122 18.38 -20.76 9.14
N ALA A 123 18.49 -19.82 8.21
CA ALA A 123 17.62 -18.66 8.09
C ALA A 123 17.52 -18.19 6.64
N PHE A 124 16.46 -17.42 6.35
CA PHE A 124 16.36 -16.66 5.12
C PHE A 124 17.20 -15.39 5.19
N VAL A 125 17.70 -14.94 4.05
CA VAL A 125 18.34 -13.64 3.91
C VAL A 125 17.59 -12.88 2.83
N VAL A 126 17.01 -11.76 3.21
CA VAL A 126 16.23 -10.87 2.35
C VAL A 126 17.07 -9.68 1.94
N THR A 127 17.07 -9.37 0.65
CA THR A 127 17.66 -8.14 0.14
C THR A 127 16.59 -7.05 0.14
N LEU A 128 16.83 -5.98 0.86
CA LEU A 128 16.10 -4.72 0.77
C LEU A 128 17.08 -3.59 0.42
N TYR A 129 16.57 -2.38 0.25
CA TYR A 129 17.39 -1.24 -0.11
C TYR A 129 17.23 -0.10 0.89
N LYS A 130 18.33 0.58 1.17
CA LYS A 130 18.37 1.83 1.93
C LYS A 130 19.33 2.80 1.27
N ASP A 131 18.85 4.01 1.01
CA ASP A 131 19.65 5.06 0.35
C ASP A 131 20.28 4.57 -0.97
N GLY A 132 19.51 3.76 -1.74
CA GLY A 132 19.93 3.18 -3.00
C GLY A 132 20.98 2.06 -2.90
N LYS A 133 21.23 1.53 -1.70
CA LYS A 133 22.20 0.44 -1.49
C LYS A 133 21.51 -0.82 -0.99
N PRO A 134 21.91 -1.99 -1.50
CA PRO A 134 21.37 -3.24 -1.00
C PRO A 134 21.80 -3.48 0.46
N ILE A 135 20.86 -3.94 1.25
CA ILE A 135 21.07 -4.38 2.62
C ILE A 135 20.50 -5.81 2.77
N TYR A 136 21.16 -6.62 3.59
CA TYR A 136 20.85 -8.03 3.73
C TYR A 136 20.37 -8.32 5.13
N ILE A 137 19.10 -8.76 5.26
CA ILE A 137 18.45 -8.98 6.52
C ILE A 137 18.24 -10.48 6.74
N THR A 138 18.77 -11.00 7.84
CA THR A 138 18.55 -12.40 8.25
C THR A 138 17.19 -12.53 8.93
N VAL A 139 16.37 -13.48 8.47
CA VAL A 139 15.01 -13.73 8.94
C VAL A 139 14.87 -15.22 9.28
N ASP A 140 14.66 -15.54 10.56
CA ASP A 140 14.49 -16.86 11.12
C ASP A 140 13.17 -17.04 11.89
N ASP A 141 12.36 -15.98 11.88
CA ASP A 141 11.10 -15.85 12.58
C ASP A 141 10.11 -15.01 11.75
N TYR A 142 8.86 -14.94 12.18
CA TYR A 142 7.82 -14.12 11.53
C TYR A 142 6.91 -13.50 12.60
N TYR A 143 6.11 -12.51 12.24
CA TYR A 143 5.13 -11.94 13.15
C TYR A 143 3.91 -12.83 13.28
N SER A 144 3.58 -13.28 14.51
CA SER A 144 2.42 -14.14 14.77
C SER A 144 1.09 -13.51 14.35
N GLU A 145 1.00 -12.19 14.47
CA GLU A 145 -0.17 -11.41 14.08
C GLU A 145 0.01 -10.66 12.74
N GLY A 146 1.07 -11.00 11.99
CA GLY A 146 1.35 -10.45 10.66
C GLY A 146 0.63 -11.17 9.54
N THR A 147 1.06 -10.89 8.31
CA THR A 147 0.47 -11.47 7.09
C THR A 147 0.73 -12.98 7.00
N LYS A 148 -0.28 -13.73 6.55
CA LYS A 148 -0.26 -15.18 6.38
C LYS A 148 -1.17 -15.60 5.23
N ASP A 149 -1.08 -16.86 4.83
CA ASP A 149 -2.05 -17.46 3.91
C ASP A 149 -3.41 -17.75 4.59
N ASP A 150 -4.38 -18.21 3.81
CA ASP A 150 -5.73 -18.54 4.29
C ASP A 150 -5.75 -19.67 5.32
N GLN A 151 -4.68 -20.44 5.42
CA GLN A 151 -4.52 -21.52 6.42
C GLN A 151 -3.78 -21.03 7.68
N GLY A 152 -3.48 -19.74 7.75
CA GLY A 152 -2.77 -19.12 8.89
C GLY A 152 -1.28 -19.43 8.93
N ARG A 153 -0.67 -19.84 7.82
CA ARG A 153 0.74 -20.18 7.71
C ARG A 153 1.56 -18.99 7.16
N PRO A 154 2.82 -18.81 7.59
CA PRO A 154 3.68 -17.77 7.03
C PRO A 154 3.97 -18.01 5.54
N THR A 155 4.07 -16.95 4.77
CA THR A 155 4.38 -16.94 3.34
C THR A 155 5.69 -16.18 3.08
N LEU A 156 6.12 -16.07 1.81
CA LEU A 156 7.23 -15.17 1.46
C LEU A 156 6.91 -13.70 1.82
N MET A 157 5.65 -13.30 1.79
CA MET A 157 5.25 -11.96 2.25
C MET A 157 5.47 -11.79 3.75
N SER A 158 5.25 -12.82 4.56
CA SER A 158 5.59 -12.81 5.99
C SER A 158 7.09 -12.63 6.23
N ILE A 159 7.93 -13.21 5.36
CA ILE A 159 9.39 -13.03 5.40
C ILE A 159 9.76 -11.57 5.10
N TYR A 160 9.15 -10.97 4.07
CA TYR A 160 9.35 -9.55 3.72
C TYR A 160 8.90 -8.62 4.84
N GLU A 161 7.69 -8.83 5.37
CA GLU A 161 7.13 -8.07 6.49
C GLU A 161 8.08 -8.08 7.69
N ARG A 162 8.59 -9.28 8.02
CA ARG A 162 9.54 -9.43 9.12
C ARG A 162 10.90 -8.79 8.84
N ALA A 163 11.43 -8.95 7.64
CA ALA A 163 12.67 -8.28 7.22
C ALA A 163 12.54 -6.76 7.32
N TYR A 164 11.41 -6.24 6.87
CA TYR A 164 11.08 -4.82 6.93
C TYR A 164 11.06 -4.30 8.37
N GLY A 165 10.33 -4.98 9.26
CA GLY A 165 10.28 -4.64 10.68
C GLY A 165 11.63 -4.78 11.39
N LYS A 166 12.44 -5.81 11.06
CA LYS A 166 13.83 -5.93 11.57
C LYS A 166 14.71 -4.77 11.13
N ARG A 167 14.52 -4.27 9.91
CA ARG A 167 15.40 -3.24 9.34
C ARG A 167 15.00 -1.83 9.68
N PHE A 168 13.74 -1.51 9.57
CA PHE A 168 13.23 -0.15 9.70
C PHE A 168 12.58 0.09 11.08
N GLY A 169 12.30 -0.97 11.82
CA GLY A 169 11.67 -0.95 13.13
C GLY A 169 10.22 -1.43 13.08
N PHE A 170 9.80 -2.12 14.14
CA PHE A 170 8.42 -2.61 14.24
C PHE A 170 7.41 -1.46 14.34
N GLU A 171 7.75 -0.41 15.08
CA GLU A 171 6.87 0.76 15.20
C GLU A 171 6.69 1.48 13.85
N GLU A 172 7.75 1.59 13.07
CA GLU A 172 7.67 2.15 11.71
C GLU A 172 6.80 1.29 10.79
N LEU A 173 6.93 -0.03 10.87
CA LEU A 173 6.08 -0.96 10.13
C LEU A 173 4.60 -0.78 10.49
N ASP A 174 4.29 -0.70 11.78
CA ASP A 174 2.92 -0.70 12.33
C ASP A 174 2.23 0.67 12.27
N ASN A 175 2.97 1.76 12.15
CA ASN A 175 2.43 3.11 12.16
C ASN A 175 1.93 3.60 10.79
N GLY A 176 2.04 2.78 9.76
CA GLY A 176 1.75 3.17 8.39
C GLY A 176 2.95 3.78 7.69
N GLY A 177 2.89 3.85 6.38
CA GLY A 177 3.94 4.39 5.53
C GLY A 177 3.40 4.74 4.14
N SER A 178 4.28 5.09 3.21
CA SER A 178 3.91 5.38 1.84
C SER A 178 4.28 4.22 0.91
N PRO A 179 3.44 3.91 -0.10
CA PRO A 179 3.79 2.95 -1.15
C PRO A 179 5.07 3.35 -1.90
N GLU A 180 5.31 4.64 -2.06
CA GLU A 180 6.52 5.18 -2.70
C GLU A 180 7.77 4.75 -1.94
N GLU A 181 7.79 4.91 -0.62
CA GLU A 181 8.91 4.48 0.22
C GLU A 181 9.08 2.97 0.21
N ALA A 182 8.00 2.22 0.31
CA ALA A 182 8.03 0.75 0.22
C ALA A 182 8.65 0.29 -1.11
N MET A 183 8.28 0.89 -2.24
CA MET A 183 8.87 0.60 -3.54
C MET A 183 10.37 0.88 -3.57
N HIS A 184 10.84 2.00 -3.01
CA HIS A 184 12.27 2.30 -2.91
C HIS A 184 13.06 1.34 -2.03
N GLN A 185 12.39 0.75 -1.05
CA GLN A 185 13.02 -0.18 -0.11
C GLN A 185 12.96 -1.65 -0.60
N ILE A 186 12.01 -1.99 -1.44
CA ILE A 186 11.89 -3.33 -2.06
C ILE A 186 12.76 -3.41 -3.32
N GLN A 187 12.79 -2.35 -4.13
CA GLN A 187 13.59 -2.31 -5.35
C GLN A 187 14.50 -1.08 -5.36
N TYR A 188 15.66 -1.23 -5.96
CA TYR A 188 16.50 -0.10 -6.31
C TYR A 188 16.02 0.47 -7.65
N GLY A 189 15.15 1.47 -7.62
CA GLY A 189 14.59 2.02 -8.84
C GLY A 189 13.81 3.30 -8.61
N LYS A 190 13.27 3.82 -9.67
CA LYS A 190 12.37 4.98 -9.64
C LYS A 190 10.94 4.54 -9.43
N ASN A 191 10.17 5.41 -8.85
CA ASN A 191 8.72 5.36 -8.91
C ASN A 191 8.17 6.75 -9.28
N ARG A 192 6.92 6.82 -9.61
CA ARG A 192 6.20 8.06 -9.83
C ARG A 192 4.83 7.99 -9.20
N THR A 193 4.33 9.13 -8.79
CA THR A 193 3.02 9.25 -8.18
C THR A 193 2.15 10.20 -8.98
N GLN A 194 0.93 9.77 -9.29
CA GLN A 194 -0.12 10.58 -9.88
C GLN A 194 -1.07 11.00 -8.75
N ASP A 195 -1.22 12.29 -8.54
CA ASP A 195 -2.01 12.84 -7.43
C ASP A 195 -3.30 13.49 -7.93
N THR A 196 -4.43 13.10 -7.37
CA THR A 196 -5.69 13.85 -7.55
C THR A 196 -5.81 15.01 -6.55
N TRP A 197 -5.16 14.88 -5.40
CA TRP A 197 -5.14 15.87 -4.32
C TRP A 197 -3.81 16.62 -4.26
N GLY A 198 -2.89 16.19 -5.08
CA GLY A 198 -1.55 16.75 -5.14
C GLY A 198 -1.50 18.11 -5.79
N THR A 199 -0.36 18.65 -5.71
CA THR A 199 -0.08 20.04 -5.91
C THR A 199 0.82 20.23 -7.12
N PRO A 200 0.29 20.71 -8.26
CA PRO A 200 1.15 21.14 -9.33
C PRO A 200 2.06 22.26 -8.85
N THR A 201 3.37 22.08 -9.04
CA THR A 201 4.35 23.13 -8.73
C THR A 201 4.73 23.86 -9.99
N TRP A 202 4.35 25.13 -10.14
CA TRP A 202 4.85 25.96 -11.25
C TRP A 202 5.93 26.94 -10.81
N ILE A 203 6.01 27.22 -9.50
CA ILE A 203 7.03 28.08 -8.89
C ILE A 203 7.69 27.41 -7.66
N GLY A 204 7.65 26.07 -7.58
CA GLY A 204 8.13 25.36 -6.38
C GLY A 204 7.23 25.42 -5.17
N ILE A 205 6.05 26.06 -5.27
CA ILE A 205 5.04 26.12 -4.22
C ILE A 205 3.91 25.17 -4.61
N PRO A 206 3.59 24.19 -3.79
CA PRO A 206 2.45 23.33 -4.03
C PRO A 206 1.13 24.10 -4.03
N LEU A 207 0.30 23.90 -5.05
CA LEU A 207 -1.06 24.45 -5.12
C LEU A 207 -2.07 23.30 -5.15
N PRO A 208 -3.15 23.35 -4.37
CA PRO A 208 -4.20 22.35 -4.40
C PRO A 208 -4.76 22.18 -5.81
N ARG A 209 -5.03 20.96 -6.24
CA ARG A 209 -5.85 20.68 -7.39
C ARG A 209 -7.30 21.05 -7.08
N GLU A 210 -7.90 21.90 -7.89
CA GLU A 210 -9.27 22.37 -7.65
C GLU A 210 -10.33 21.34 -7.99
N ASP A 211 -10.03 20.42 -8.92
CA ASP A 211 -11.00 19.46 -9.47
C ASP A 211 -10.86 18.03 -8.92
N HIS A 212 -9.77 17.73 -8.21
CA HIS A 212 -9.48 16.39 -7.69
C HIS A 212 -9.60 15.28 -8.72
N LYS A 213 -9.18 15.54 -9.97
CA LYS A 213 -9.32 14.62 -11.10
C LYS A 213 -8.01 14.36 -11.80
N TYR A 214 -7.89 13.18 -12.39
CA TYR A 214 -6.82 12.86 -13.32
C TYR A 214 -7.16 13.41 -14.71
N ASP A 215 -6.17 13.94 -15.40
CA ASP A 215 -6.30 14.22 -16.82
C ASP A 215 -6.19 12.93 -17.65
N LYS A 216 -6.43 13.07 -18.96
CA LYS A 216 -6.38 11.91 -19.86
C LYS A 216 -5.00 11.25 -19.93
N ASN A 217 -3.91 12.00 -19.78
CA ASN A 217 -2.56 11.47 -19.88
C ASN A 217 -2.23 10.70 -18.59
N GLU A 218 -2.64 11.20 -17.44
CA GLU A 218 -2.49 10.53 -16.15
C GLU A 218 -3.28 9.21 -16.11
N TRP A 219 -4.53 9.21 -16.57
CA TRP A 219 -5.31 7.98 -16.71
C TRP A 219 -4.66 6.98 -17.66
N ASN A 220 -4.20 7.43 -18.83
CA ASN A 220 -3.51 6.57 -19.79
C ASN A 220 -2.22 5.99 -19.20
N ASP A 221 -1.47 6.78 -18.45
CA ASP A 221 -0.24 6.34 -17.79
C ASP A 221 -0.50 5.26 -16.73
N ILE A 222 -1.52 5.45 -15.89
CA ILE A 222 -1.93 4.44 -14.91
C ILE A 222 -2.39 3.16 -15.62
N GLU A 223 -3.27 3.29 -16.61
CA GLU A 223 -3.81 2.16 -17.37
C GLU A 223 -2.71 1.37 -18.08
N GLN A 224 -1.79 2.06 -18.77
CA GLN A 224 -0.67 1.41 -19.45
C GLN A 224 0.26 0.71 -18.45
N SER A 225 0.53 1.34 -17.32
CA SER A 225 1.37 0.76 -16.27
C SER A 225 0.79 -0.53 -15.70
N VAL A 226 -0.53 -0.56 -15.48
CA VAL A 226 -1.22 -1.79 -15.04
C VAL A 226 -1.15 -2.87 -16.12
N LYS A 227 -1.35 -2.52 -17.41
CA LYS A 227 -1.23 -3.46 -18.54
C LYS A 227 0.18 -4.01 -18.72
N ASP A 228 1.19 -3.17 -18.48
CA ASP A 228 2.60 -3.55 -18.55
C ASP A 228 3.04 -4.42 -17.35
N GLY A 229 2.14 -4.69 -16.41
CA GLY A 229 2.43 -5.51 -15.23
C GLY A 229 3.22 -4.79 -14.15
N LYS A 230 3.37 -3.46 -14.24
CA LYS A 230 4.05 -2.68 -13.19
C LYS A 230 3.26 -2.71 -11.89
N PRO A 231 3.92 -2.76 -10.74
CA PRO A 231 3.27 -2.55 -9.47
C PRO A 231 2.62 -1.16 -9.41
N VAL A 232 1.33 -1.11 -9.13
CA VAL A 232 0.55 0.11 -9.01
C VAL A 232 -0.25 0.05 -7.71
N VAL A 233 -0.07 1.04 -6.85
CA VAL A 233 -0.71 1.12 -5.54
C VAL A 233 -1.47 2.42 -5.39
N ALA A 234 -2.72 2.33 -5.00
CA ALA A 234 -3.59 3.45 -4.73
C ALA A 234 -3.68 3.70 -3.21
N TYR A 235 -3.59 4.95 -2.80
CA TYR A 235 -3.71 5.35 -1.39
C TYR A 235 -4.92 6.25 -1.19
N THR A 236 -5.74 5.91 -0.20
CA THR A 236 -6.95 6.68 0.12
C THR A 236 -6.66 7.92 0.95
N THR A 237 -7.47 8.94 0.78
CA THR A 237 -7.35 10.20 1.55
C THR A 237 -7.77 10.03 3.00
N ASN A 238 -7.47 11.08 3.80
CA ASN A 238 -8.07 11.34 5.11
C ASN A 238 -9.56 11.72 5.05
N GLY A 239 -10.19 11.64 3.88
CA GLY A 239 -11.51 12.19 3.67
C GLY A 239 -12.56 11.66 4.64
N ASP A 240 -13.74 12.22 4.57
CA ASP A 240 -14.90 12.00 5.46
C ASP A 240 -15.47 10.57 5.51
N PHE A 241 -14.64 9.56 5.21
CA PHE A 241 -14.97 8.14 5.33
C PHE A 241 -15.39 7.74 6.75
N SER A 242 -15.03 8.55 7.75
CA SER A 242 -15.47 8.38 9.14
C SER A 242 -17.00 8.42 9.30
N ASN A 243 -17.72 8.96 8.32
CA ASN A 243 -19.18 9.10 8.34
C ASN A 243 -19.91 7.87 7.76
N GLY A 244 -19.22 6.80 7.39
CA GLY A 244 -19.85 5.58 6.88
C GLY A 244 -20.37 5.71 5.44
N GLU A 245 -19.84 6.62 4.64
CA GLU A 245 -20.16 6.70 3.22
C GLU A 245 -19.83 5.38 2.52
N THR A 246 -20.71 4.96 1.64
CA THR A 246 -20.55 3.77 0.81
C THR A 246 -20.61 4.14 -0.65
N VAL A 247 -19.89 3.40 -1.48
CA VAL A 247 -19.94 3.49 -2.94
C VAL A 247 -20.68 2.28 -3.53
N ASP A 248 -21.21 2.43 -4.72
CA ASP A 248 -21.67 1.28 -5.50
C ASP A 248 -20.46 0.62 -6.14
N ALA A 249 -20.16 -0.60 -5.72
CA ALA A 249 -19.01 -1.35 -6.21
C ALA A 249 -19.40 -2.81 -6.47
N ALA A 250 -18.65 -3.48 -7.34
CA ALA A 250 -18.73 -4.92 -7.51
C ALA A 250 -17.55 -5.59 -6.80
N THR A 251 -17.81 -6.77 -6.22
CA THR A 251 -16.79 -7.63 -5.62
C THR A 251 -16.84 -9.00 -6.26
N ASP A 252 -15.75 -9.77 -6.20
CA ASP A 252 -15.74 -11.15 -6.66
C ASP A 252 -16.57 -12.00 -5.71
N THR A 253 -17.83 -12.24 -6.08
CA THR A 253 -18.79 -12.99 -5.27
C THR A 253 -18.86 -14.46 -5.66
N ASN A 254 -18.22 -14.84 -6.75
CA ASN A 254 -18.18 -16.21 -7.26
C ASN A 254 -16.82 -16.90 -7.09
N ASP A 255 -15.81 -16.20 -6.52
CA ASP A 255 -14.49 -16.70 -6.18
C ASP A 255 -13.73 -17.26 -7.40
N ASP A 256 -13.75 -16.51 -8.51
CA ASP A 256 -13.01 -16.88 -9.71
C ASP A 256 -11.78 -15.99 -10.00
N GLY A 257 -11.48 -15.06 -9.10
CA GLY A 257 -10.35 -14.14 -9.18
C GLY A 257 -10.56 -12.98 -10.16
N LYS A 258 -11.81 -12.72 -10.57
CA LYS A 258 -12.19 -11.63 -11.48
C LYS A 258 -13.49 -11.01 -11.05
N ILE A 259 -13.77 -9.83 -11.58
CA ILE A 259 -15.07 -9.17 -11.38
C ILE A 259 -15.77 -9.04 -12.73
N ASP A 260 -16.84 -9.80 -12.93
CA ASP A 260 -17.70 -9.76 -14.12
C ASP A 260 -19.17 -9.75 -13.71
N THR A 261 -19.81 -8.62 -13.81
CA THR A 261 -21.21 -8.41 -13.43
C THR A 261 -22.20 -8.71 -14.56
N GLU A 262 -21.73 -8.98 -15.79
CA GLU A 262 -22.59 -9.20 -16.96
C GLU A 262 -22.70 -10.67 -17.36
N ASN A 263 -21.69 -11.46 -17.05
CA ASN A 263 -21.58 -12.84 -17.48
C ASN A 263 -21.41 -13.77 -16.28
N LYS A 264 -21.60 -15.07 -16.55
CA LYS A 264 -21.24 -16.10 -15.55
C LYS A 264 -19.72 -16.07 -15.33
N GLY A 265 -19.34 -16.27 -14.07
CA GLY A 265 -17.93 -16.41 -13.69
C GLY A 265 -17.22 -17.51 -14.48
N SER A 266 -15.90 -17.38 -14.59
CA SER A 266 -15.06 -18.34 -15.33
C SER A 266 -15.10 -19.75 -14.74
N ASN A 267 -15.47 -19.89 -13.47
CA ASN A 267 -15.70 -21.16 -12.76
C ASN A 267 -17.13 -21.73 -12.97
N GLY A 268 -17.97 -21.08 -13.81
CA GLY A 268 -19.35 -21.46 -14.05
C GLY A 268 -20.36 -21.01 -12.97
N GLY A 269 -19.90 -20.25 -12.00
CA GLY A 269 -20.74 -19.61 -10.97
C GLY A 269 -21.62 -18.50 -11.53
N PRO A 270 -22.48 -17.87 -10.70
CA PRO A 270 -23.27 -16.71 -11.09
C PRO A 270 -22.35 -15.52 -11.43
N ALA A 271 -22.89 -14.53 -12.13
CA ALA A 271 -22.24 -13.24 -12.28
C ALA A 271 -22.04 -12.56 -10.91
N ASP A 272 -21.00 -11.71 -10.81
CA ASP A 272 -20.74 -10.96 -9.61
C ASP A 272 -21.82 -9.93 -9.32
N GLU A 273 -22.00 -9.62 -8.05
CA GLU A 273 -23.02 -8.69 -7.61
C GLU A 273 -22.43 -7.31 -7.33
N THR A 274 -23.18 -6.28 -7.66
CA THR A 274 -22.90 -4.90 -7.25
C THR A 274 -23.63 -4.62 -5.94
N GLY A 275 -22.92 -4.07 -4.98
CA GLY A 275 -23.46 -3.73 -3.67
C GLY A 275 -22.89 -2.43 -3.12
N LYS A 276 -23.30 -2.09 -1.91
CA LYS A 276 -22.74 -0.96 -1.16
C LYS A 276 -21.50 -1.42 -0.39
N HIS A 277 -20.37 -0.81 -0.69
CA HIS A 277 -19.11 -1.10 -0.04
C HIS A 277 -18.50 0.18 0.54
N LYS A 278 -17.76 0.03 1.61
CA LYS A 278 -17.00 1.12 2.20
C LYS A 278 -15.57 1.10 1.68
N ILE A 279 -15.10 2.25 1.24
CA ILE A 279 -13.67 2.44 0.96
C ILE A 279 -12.99 2.82 2.27
N VAL A 280 -11.96 2.07 2.65
CA VAL A 280 -11.24 2.30 3.91
C VAL A 280 -10.33 3.51 3.76
N GLY A 281 -10.47 4.48 4.64
CA GLY A 281 -9.60 5.66 4.69
C GLY A 281 -8.21 5.35 5.25
N HIS A 282 -7.20 6.13 4.90
CA HIS A 282 -5.80 5.92 5.29
C HIS A 282 -5.30 4.51 4.97
N HIS A 283 -5.62 4.01 3.79
CA HIS A 283 -5.38 2.64 3.43
C HIS A 283 -4.82 2.54 2.01
N SER A 284 -4.01 1.52 1.78
CA SER A 284 -3.42 1.23 0.47
C SER A 284 -4.11 0.02 -0.15
N TYR A 285 -4.39 0.13 -1.45
CA TYR A 285 -4.94 -0.93 -2.29
C TYR A 285 -4.02 -1.17 -3.47
N THR A 286 -3.88 -2.42 -3.90
CA THR A 286 -3.21 -2.73 -5.15
C THR A 286 -4.16 -2.48 -6.32
N VAL A 287 -3.73 -1.74 -7.34
CA VAL A 287 -4.49 -1.60 -8.60
C VAL A 287 -4.20 -2.82 -9.46
N VAL A 288 -5.22 -3.64 -9.70
CA VAL A 288 -5.08 -4.90 -10.42
C VAL A 288 -5.69 -4.91 -11.81
N GLY A 289 -6.57 -3.95 -12.09
CA GLY A 289 -7.21 -3.79 -13.39
C GLY A 289 -7.76 -2.38 -13.57
N ILE A 290 -7.89 -1.97 -14.82
CA ILE A 290 -8.44 -0.66 -15.16
C ILE A 290 -8.98 -0.70 -16.58
N ASP A 291 -10.14 -0.07 -16.80
CA ASP A 291 -10.75 0.18 -18.10
C ASP A 291 -11.28 1.61 -18.19
N ASP A 292 -11.96 1.96 -19.27
CA ASP A 292 -12.47 3.32 -19.49
C ASP A 292 -13.43 3.84 -18.40
N LYS A 293 -14.05 2.96 -17.61
CA LYS A 293 -15.08 3.29 -16.63
C LYS A 293 -14.71 2.95 -15.20
N TYR A 294 -13.91 1.91 -15.02
CA TYR A 294 -13.71 1.28 -13.72
C TYR A 294 -12.25 1.08 -13.38
N VAL A 295 -11.96 1.06 -12.09
CA VAL A 295 -10.69 0.64 -11.51
C VAL A 295 -10.97 -0.58 -10.62
N THR A 296 -10.23 -1.66 -10.86
CA THR A 296 -10.28 -2.87 -10.02
C THR A 296 -9.10 -2.86 -9.06
N LEU A 297 -9.41 -3.00 -7.80
CA LEU A 297 -8.50 -2.89 -6.68
C LEU A 297 -8.47 -4.19 -5.91
N ARG A 298 -7.36 -4.47 -5.26
CA ARG A 298 -7.24 -5.52 -4.26
C ARG A 298 -6.91 -4.94 -2.91
N ASN A 299 -7.74 -5.25 -1.94
CA ASN A 299 -7.51 -4.90 -0.55
C ASN A 299 -6.50 -5.88 0.07
N PRO A 300 -5.36 -5.42 0.64
CA PRO A 300 -4.40 -6.31 1.28
C PRO A 300 -4.95 -7.05 2.50
N TRP A 301 -6.13 -6.70 2.99
CA TRP A 301 -6.83 -7.49 4.02
C TRP A 301 -7.31 -8.86 3.51
N GLY A 302 -7.29 -9.11 2.20
CA GLY A 302 -7.91 -10.28 1.58
C GLY A 302 -9.44 -10.27 1.64
N LYS A 303 -10.05 -9.13 1.90
CA LYS A 303 -11.49 -8.93 2.06
C LYS A 303 -11.86 -7.46 1.98
N ASN A 304 -13.13 -7.16 1.69
CA ASN A 304 -13.64 -5.80 1.61
C ASN A 304 -14.54 -5.45 2.79
N ASP A 305 -14.64 -4.15 3.11
CA ASP A 305 -15.56 -3.65 4.14
C ASP A 305 -16.93 -3.36 3.52
N THR A 306 -17.97 -3.99 4.03
CA THR A 306 -19.37 -3.78 3.61
C THR A 306 -20.05 -2.61 4.31
N GLY A 307 -19.32 -1.85 5.14
CA GLY A 307 -19.88 -0.73 5.92
C GLY A 307 -20.56 -1.14 7.22
N ASN A 308 -20.62 -2.44 7.54
CA ASN A 308 -21.23 -2.96 8.76
C ASN A 308 -20.25 -3.08 9.94
N GLY A 309 -19.05 -2.56 9.78
CA GLY A 309 -17.97 -2.59 10.78
C GLY A 309 -17.15 -3.88 10.76
N TYR A 310 -15.97 -3.82 11.38
CA TYR A 310 -14.96 -4.88 11.39
C TYR A 310 -15.40 -6.25 11.94
N ASN A 311 -16.61 -6.37 12.49
CA ASN A 311 -17.09 -7.57 13.17
C ASN A 311 -18.04 -8.41 12.33
N HIS A 312 -18.28 -8.05 11.05
CA HIS A 312 -19.07 -8.92 10.19
C HIS A 312 -18.16 -9.99 9.60
N PRO A 313 -18.54 -11.27 9.70
CA PRO A 313 -17.92 -12.27 8.87
C PRO A 313 -18.21 -11.85 7.42
N LEU A 314 -17.20 -11.37 6.74
CA LEU A 314 -17.20 -11.21 5.30
C LEU A 314 -17.57 -12.58 4.74
N SER A 315 -18.28 -12.62 3.65
CA SER A 315 -18.61 -13.90 3.03
C SER A 315 -17.30 -14.66 2.85
N ASP A 316 -17.28 -15.97 3.10
CA ASP A 316 -16.12 -16.83 2.88
C ASP A 316 -15.61 -16.80 1.41
N LYS A 317 -16.21 -15.96 0.57
CA LYS A 317 -15.95 -15.79 -0.86
C LYS A 317 -15.38 -14.42 -1.24
N ASP A 318 -15.23 -13.50 -0.29
CA ASP A 318 -14.65 -12.19 -0.57
C ASP A 318 -13.11 -12.29 -0.50
N ASP A 319 -12.46 -12.27 -1.65
CA ASP A 319 -11.01 -12.34 -1.82
C ASP A 319 -10.33 -10.96 -1.77
N GLY A 320 -11.06 -9.90 -1.43
CA GLY A 320 -10.55 -8.53 -1.37
C GLY A 320 -10.56 -7.78 -2.70
N LEU A 321 -11.04 -8.39 -3.79
CA LEU A 321 -11.24 -7.68 -5.05
C LEU A 321 -12.46 -6.76 -4.97
N ILE A 322 -12.28 -5.51 -5.40
CA ILE A 322 -13.35 -4.52 -5.49
C ILE A 322 -13.17 -3.67 -6.75
N ARG A 323 -14.25 -3.45 -7.49
CA ARG A 323 -14.28 -2.61 -8.68
C ARG A 323 -15.15 -1.38 -8.43
N VAL A 324 -14.54 -0.21 -8.54
CA VAL A 324 -15.20 1.08 -8.34
C VAL A 324 -15.20 1.89 -9.64
N SER A 325 -16.11 2.86 -9.77
CA SER A 325 -16.08 3.78 -10.90
C SER A 325 -14.80 4.66 -10.86
N ARG A 326 -14.35 5.14 -12.02
CA ARG A 326 -13.25 6.13 -12.07
C ARG A 326 -13.60 7.40 -11.29
N GLU A 327 -14.88 7.80 -11.26
CA GLU A 327 -15.34 8.96 -10.50
C GLU A 327 -15.17 8.74 -8.98
N ASP A 328 -15.58 7.58 -8.46
CA ASP A 328 -15.36 7.24 -7.05
C ASP A 328 -13.88 7.05 -6.73
N TYR A 329 -13.11 6.50 -7.67
CA TYR A 329 -11.66 6.40 -7.50
C TYR A 329 -11.02 7.77 -7.30
N GLU A 330 -11.31 8.74 -8.16
CA GLU A 330 -10.81 10.11 -8.03
C GLU A 330 -11.28 10.79 -6.74
N LYS A 331 -12.51 10.49 -6.30
CA LYS A 331 -13.07 11.05 -5.07
C LYS A 331 -12.38 10.54 -3.81
N TYR A 332 -12.04 9.26 -3.76
CA TYR A 332 -11.60 8.59 -2.53
C TYR A 332 -10.10 8.31 -2.47
N PHE A 333 -9.39 8.27 -3.60
CA PHE A 333 -7.96 7.97 -3.64
C PHE A 333 -7.15 9.23 -3.94
N ALA A 334 -6.27 9.60 -3.00
CA ALA A 334 -5.44 10.80 -3.11
C ALA A 334 -4.38 10.66 -4.19
N ASN A 335 -3.79 9.50 -4.29
CA ASN A 335 -2.69 9.25 -5.21
C ASN A 335 -2.62 7.80 -5.67
N THR A 336 -1.93 7.63 -6.80
CA THR A 336 -1.59 6.34 -7.40
C THR A 336 -0.11 6.29 -7.63
N THR A 337 0.59 5.41 -6.95
CA THR A 337 2.05 5.25 -7.05
C THR A 337 2.37 4.07 -7.94
N ILE A 338 3.26 4.29 -8.90
CA ILE A 338 3.67 3.33 -9.94
C ILE A 338 5.15 3.06 -9.77
N ALA A 339 5.52 1.80 -9.58
CA ALA A 339 6.92 1.40 -9.57
C ALA A 339 7.48 1.40 -11.00
N GLU A 340 8.70 1.92 -11.15
CA GLU A 340 9.44 1.92 -12.41
C GLU A 340 10.79 1.29 -12.20
N ASP A 341 11.30 0.59 -13.25
CA ASP A 341 12.63 -0.03 -13.24
C ASP A 341 13.15 -0.54 -11.90
N PRO A 342 13.94 -1.60 -11.85
CA PRO A 342 14.87 -2.07 -12.89
C PRO A 342 14.51 -3.37 -13.59
N TRP A 343 13.43 -4.04 -13.24
CA TRP A 343 13.26 -5.46 -13.59
C TRP A 343 12.44 -5.73 -14.87
N TRP A 344 11.71 -4.77 -15.36
CA TRP A 344 10.94 -4.87 -16.63
C TRP A 344 11.52 -3.99 -17.76
N GLY A 345 12.76 -3.59 -17.64
CA GLY A 345 13.47 -2.76 -18.63
C GLY A 345 13.89 -3.55 -19.87
#